data_0623c37a2e3fd9b1bcc5086c93c99ea5
#
_entry.id   0623c37a2e3fd9b1bcc5086c93c99ea5
#
_cell.length_a   1.000
_cell.length_b   1.000
_cell.length_c   1.000
_cell.angle_alpha   90.00
_cell.angle_beta   90.00
_cell.angle_gamma   90.00
#
_symmetry.space_group_name_H-M   'P 1'
#
loop_
_entity.id
_entity.type
_entity.pdbx_description
1 polymer ?
#
loop_
_entity_poly.entity_id
_entity_poly.type
_entity_poly.pdbx_seq_one_letter_code
_entity_poly.pdbx_strand_id
1 'polypeptide(L)'
;MTAQPTNRSQPSLIAESAGAVPMGGKRGLHALLAAQSFWVTIVLVVICGVMSYREPGSFATEDNFFNITRNFAFIGVMALGMTPVIITGGIDLSVGSVMGLVAIVCGLVLLKQPIPFMPDWWNEATWTHSWWMALTAGLLAGALAGAINGVLIAYVGLPPFVVTLSMLSIARAVAVVLSGNRMLYDFGPGAAVFN
;
A
#
# COMPACT_ATOMS: atom_id res chain seq x y z
N MET A 1 -14.37 65.42 -17.02
CA MET A 1 -13.05 64.80 -17.30
C MET A 1 -12.52 64.26 -16.00
N THR A 2 -12.89 63.03 -15.66
CA THR A 2 -12.53 62.36 -14.41
C THR A 2 -11.58 61.21 -14.74
N ALA A 3 -10.33 61.36 -14.34
CA ALA A 3 -9.29 60.36 -14.53
C ALA A 3 -9.57 59.12 -13.67
N GLN A 4 -9.62 57.93 -14.27
CA GLN A 4 -9.64 56.66 -13.57
C GLN A 4 -8.26 56.40 -12.93
N PRO A 5 -8.19 55.84 -11.71
CA PRO A 5 -6.94 55.41 -11.13
C PRO A 5 -6.50 54.09 -11.81
N THR A 6 -5.28 54.11 -12.28
CA THR A 6 -4.57 52.95 -12.86
C THR A 6 -4.47 51.84 -11.85
N ASN A 7 -5.05 50.70 -12.21
CA ASN A 7 -4.91 49.42 -11.52
C ASN A 7 -3.42 49.02 -11.48
N ARG A 8 -2.79 49.18 -10.31
CA ARG A 8 -1.49 48.58 -10.04
C ARG A 8 -1.71 47.07 -9.90
N SER A 9 -1.29 46.37 -10.93
CA SER A 9 -1.08 44.91 -10.89
C SER A 9 -0.46 44.46 -9.58
N GLN A 10 -1.13 43.56 -8.90
CA GLN A 10 -0.57 42.84 -7.73
C GLN A 10 0.15 41.55 -8.22
N PRO A 11 1.47 41.60 -8.46
CA PRO A 11 2.25 40.40 -8.79
C PRO A 11 2.83 39.67 -7.58
N SER A 12 2.55 40.11 -6.36
CA SER A 12 3.33 39.68 -5.19
C SER A 12 2.71 38.56 -4.35
N LEU A 13 1.41 38.29 -4.45
CA LEU A 13 0.80 37.29 -3.55
C LEU A 13 0.96 35.86 -4.04
N ILE A 14 1.20 35.62 -5.34
CA ILE A 14 1.44 34.27 -5.87
C ILE A 14 2.89 33.85 -5.68
N ALA A 15 3.83 34.79 -5.64
CA ALA A 15 5.24 34.48 -5.39
C ALA A 15 5.55 34.15 -3.92
N GLU A 16 4.71 34.57 -2.99
CA GLU A 16 4.90 34.32 -1.56
C GLU A 16 4.36 32.96 -1.10
N SER A 17 3.42 32.36 -1.86
CA SER A 17 2.89 31.02 -1.59
C SER A 17 3.74 29.87 -2.17
N ALA A 18 4.56 30.16 -3.16
CA ALA A 18 5.59 29.23 -3.60
C ALA A 18 6.78 29.42 -2.64
N GLY A 19 6.80 28.65 -1.55
CA GLY A 19 7.85 28.69 -0.55
C GLY A 19 9.23 28.74 -1.20
N ALA A 20 9.77 29.95 -1.35
CA ALA A 20 11.13 30.16 -1.81
C ALA A 20 12.04 29.43 -0.84
N VAL A 21 12.57 28.30 -1.27
CA VAL A 21 13.66 27.62 -0.56
C VAL A 21 14.82 28.63 -0.51
N PRO A 22 15.20 29.17 0.65
CA PRO A 22 16.28 30.12 0.72
C PRO A 22 17.58 29.44 0.34
N MET A 23 18.03 29.65 -0.87
CA MET A 23 19.34 29.22 -1.35
C MET A 23 20.40 30.11 -0.75
N GLY A 24 21.18 29.57 0.19
CA GLY A 24 22.43 30.20 0.61
C GLY A 24 22.38 31.04 1.90
N GLY A 25 22.48 30.38 3.02
CA GLY A 25 22.94 30.93 4.29
C GLY A 25 23.60 29.80 5.06
N LYS A 26 24.66 30.08 5.81
CA LYS A 26 25.35 29.12 6.69
C LYS A 26 24.33 28.38 7.53
N ARG A 27 23.85 27.24 7.00
CA ARG A 27 22.95 26.31 7.72
C ARG A 27 23.80 25.64 8.81
N GLY A 28 24.07 26.37 9.88
CA GLY A 28 24.76 25.85 11.04
C GLY A 28 23.88 24.83 11.77
N LEU A 29 24.49 24.16 12.74
CA LEU A 29 23.88 23.17 13.63
C LEU A 29 22.49 23.59 14.15
N HIS A 30 22.26 24.90 14.38
CA HIS A 30 20.95 25.44 14.78
C HIS A 30 19.82 25.19 13.77
N ALA A 31 20.11 25.19 12.49
CA ALA A 31 19.06 24.89 11.48
C ALA A 31 18.73 23.39 11.46
N LEU A 32 19.68 22.51 11.72
CA LEU A 32 19.47 21.07 11.89
C LEU A 32 18.66 20.79 13.16
N LEU A 33 19.00 21.44 14.28
CA LEU A 33 18.28 21.31 15.55
C LEU A 33 16.86 21.88 15.49
N ALA A 34 16.61 22.87 14.64
CA ALA A 34 15.28 23.44 14.42
C ALA A 34 14.41 22.57 13.49
N ALA A 35 14.99 21.63 12.74
CA ALA A 35 14.24 20.75 11.84
C ALA A 35 13.49 19.68 12.63
N GLN A 36 12.17 19.61 12.48
CA GLN A 36 11.33 18.59 13.11
C GLN A 36 11.82 17.17 12.79
N SER A 37 12.31 16.94 11.57
CA SER A 37 12.85 15.66 11.13
C SER A 37 14.05 15.19 11.97
N PHE A 38 14.88 16.13 12.47
CA PHE A 38 16.04 15.82 13.29
C PHE A 38 15.64 15.18 14.64
N TRP A 39 14.64 15.74 15.30
CA TRP A 39 14.15 15.21 16.57
C TRP A 39 13.48 13.85 16.42
N VAL A 40 12.71 13.67 15.33
CA VAL A 40 12.09 12.36 15.01
C VAL A 40 13.18 11.30 14.79
N THR A 41 14.26 11.65 14.08
CA THR A 41 15.39 10.73 13.85
C THR A 41 16.10 10.38 15.15
N ILE A 42 16.34 11.36 16.03
CA ILE A 42 16.96 11.10 17.35
C ILE A 42 16.10 10.14 18.17
N VAL A 43 14.79 10.42 18.27
CA VAL A 43 13.87 9.56 19.03
C VAL A 43 13.90 8.15 18.46
N LEU A 44 13.88 7.99 17.13
CA LEU A 44 13.96 6.68 16.47
C LEU A 44 15.27 5.96 16.85
N VAL A 45 16.41 6.63 16.75
CA VAL A 45 17.73 6.05 17.10
C VAL A 45 17.79 5.65 18.58
N VAL A 46 17.25 6.49 19.46
CA VAL A 46 17.19 6.17 20.90
C VAL A 46 16.32 4.94 21.17
N ILE A 47 15.13 4.87 20.55
CA ILE A 47 14.24 3.71 20.68
C ILE A 47 14.94 2.44 20.17
N CYS A 48 15.55 2.48 18.98
CA CYS A 48 16.29 1.36 18.43
C CYS A 48 17.45 0.93 19.35
N GLY A 49 18.19 1.89 19.90
CA GLY A 49 19.28 1.61 20.83
C GLY A 49 18.80 0.95 22.14
N VAL A 50 17.73 1.47 22.71
CA VAL A 50 17.11 0.90 23.93
C VAL A 50 16.60 -0.53 23.66
N MET A 51 15.93 -0.76 22.52
CA MET A 51 15.42 -2.08 22.15
C MET A 51 16.56 -3.07 21.90
N SER A 52 17.62 -2.65 21.20
CA SER A 52 18.80 -3.49 20.98
C SER A 52 19.49 -3.87 22.28
N TYR A 53 19.49 -2.99 23.26
CA TYR A 53 20.09 -3.26 24.59
C TYR A 53 19.21 -4.17 25.44
N ARG A 54 17.88 -3.98 25.42
CA ARG A 54 16.92 -4.74 26.23
C ARG A 54 16.69 -6.16 25.69
N GLU A 55 16.65 -6.30 24.38
CA GLU A 55 16.30 -7.56 23.71
C GLU A 55 17.30 -7.86 22.56
N PRO A 56 18.58 -8.10 22.87
CA PRO A 56 19.62 -8.31 21.85
C PRO A 56 19.39 -9.58 21.03
N GLY A 57 18.73 -10.59 21.60
CA GLY A 57 18.43 -11.87 20.95
C GLY A 57 17.24 -11.83 20.00
N SER A 58 16.44 -10.74 20.02
CA SER A 58 15.25 -10.63 19.17
C SER A 58 15.29 -9.41 18.27
N PHE A 59 15.71 -8.26 18.78
CA PHE A 59 15.64 -6.99 18.04
C PHE A 59 16.82 -6.81 17.08
N ALA A 60 18.05 -7.02 17.54
CA ALA A 60 19.27 -6.81 16.75
C ALA A 60 19.74 -8.09 16.03
N THR A 61 18.79 -8.85 15.47
CA THR A 61 19.06 -10.09 14.75
C THR A 61 18.92 -9.89 13.24
N GLU A 62 19.63 -10.71 12.46
CA GLU A 62 19.50 -10.74 11.00
C GLU A 62 18.07 -11.07 10.58
N ASP A 63 17.43 -12.01 11.26
CA ASP A 63 16.03 -12.41 10.99
C ASP A 63 15.05 -11.26 11.17
N ASN A 64 15.22 -10.44 12.22
CA ASN A 64 14.38 -9.27 12.43
C ASN A 64 14.61 -8.22 11.34
N PHE A 65 15.87 -8.01 10.93
CA PHE A 65 16.20 -7.09 9.84
C PHE A 65 15.55 -7.56 8.52
N PHE A 66 15.64 -8.84 8.19
CA PHE A 66 14.97 -9.40 7.01
C PHE A 66 13.44 -9.27 7.10
N ASN A 67 12.85 -9.51 8.26
CA ASN A 67 11.41 -9.36 8.47
C ASN A 67 10.95 -7.90 8.27
N ILE A 68 11.68 -6.95 8.81
CA ILE A 68 11.41 -5.52 8.61
C ILE A 68 11.52 -5.17 7.13
N THR A 69 12.62 -5.55 6.48
CA THR A 69 12.86 -5.26 5.06
C THR A 69 11.76 -5.87 4.17
N ARG A 70 11.35 -7.10 4.44
CA ARG A 70 10.27 -7.79 3.73
C ARG A 70 8.94 -7.02 3.86
N ASN A 71 8.60 -6.58 5.07
CA ASN A 71 7.38 -5.80 5.29
C ASN A 71 7.43 -4.45 4.56
N PHE A 72 8.59 -3.77 4.58
CA PHE A 72 8.76 -2.53 3.83
C PHE A 72 8.70 -2.73 2.31
N ALA A 73 9.17 -3.87 1.80
CA ALA A 73 9.08 -4.19 0.37
C ALA A 73 7.61 -4.27 -0.09
N PHE A 74 6.72 -4.90 0.68
CA PHE A 74 5.28 -4.92 0.38
C PHE A 74 4.68 -3.52 0.34
N ILE A 75 5.01 -2.69 1.34
CA ILE A 75 4.54 -1.29 1.39
C ILE A 75 5.10 -0.51 0.20
N GLY A 76 6.37 -0.73 -0.17
CA GLY A 76 7.01 -0.09 -1.31
C GLY A 76 6.33 -0.41 -2.64
N VAL A 77 5.99 -1.68 -2.88
CA VAL A 77 5.26 -2.09 -4.10
C VAL A 77 3.86 -1.45 -4.13
N MET A 78 3.15 -1.43 -3.01
CA MET A 78 1.85 -0.75 -2.93
C MET A 78 1.98 0.75 -3.19
N ALA A 79 3.01 1.41 -2.64
CA ALA A 79 3.25 2.83 -2.85
C ALA A 79 3.55 3.15 -4.33
N LEU A 80 4.30 2.29 -5.03
CA LEU A 80 4.51 2.42 -6.48
C LEU A 80 3.19 2.32 -7.24
N GLY A 81 2.31 1.38 -6.89
CA GLY A 81 0.98 1.26 -7.48
C GLY A 81 0.06 2.44 -7.18
N MET A 82 0.19 3.07 -6.01
CA MET A 82 -0.58 4.25 -5.61
C MET A 82 -0.11 5.55 -6.27
N THR A 83 1.15 5.61 -6.68
CA THR A 83 1.73 6.84 -7.26
C THR A 83 0.94 7.36 -8.48
N PRO A 84 0.58 6.55 -9.50
CA PRO A 84 -0.24 7.00 -10.61
C PRO A 84 -1.61 7.53 -10.18
N VAL A 85 -2.23 6.90 -9.18
CA VAL A 85 -3.54 7.31 -8.65
C VAL A 85 -3.46 8.71 -8.02
N ILE A 86 -2.41 8.97 -7.25
CA ILE A 86 -2.18 10.29 -6.62
C ILE A 86 -1.86 11.34 -7.68
N ILE A 87 -1.04 11.02 -8.69
CA ILE A 87 -0.70 11.96 -9.78
C ILE A 87 -1.95 12.38 -10.55
N THR A 88 -2.91 11.49 -10.75
CA THR A 88 -4.20 11.80 -11.41
C THR A 88 -5.21 12.50 -10.49
N GLY A 89 -4.82 12.82 -9.26
CA GLY A 89 -5.70 13.49 -8.28
C GLY A 89 -6.74 12.57 -7.66
N GLY A 90 -6.61 11.25 -7.83
CA GLY A 90 -7.49 10.24 -7.23
C GLY A 90 -7.06 9.88 -5.82
N ILE A 91 -8.01 9.31 -5.07
CA ILE A 91 -7.75 8.68 -3.76
C ILE A 91 -8.28 7.25 -3.86
N ASP A 92 -7.40 6.26 -3.65
CA ASP A 92 -7.80 4.85 -3.61
C ASP A 92 -7.71 4.31 -2.18
N LEU A 93 -8.87 4.10 -1.57
CA LEU A 93 -9.01 3.53 -0.23
C LEU A 93 -9.10 2.00 -0.24
N SER A 94 -9.24 1.39 -1.43
CA SER A 94 -9.48 -0.04 -1.57
C SER A 94 -8.21 -0.89 -1.52
N VAL A 95 -7.01 -0.30 -1.67
CA VAL A 95 -5.72 -0.99 -1.80
C VAL A 95 -5.52 -2.06 -0.74
N GLY A 96 -5.74 -1.73 0.54
CA GLY A 96 -5.54 -2.69 1.64
C GLY A 96 -6.52 -3.86 1.60
N SER A 97 -7.79 -3.64 1.23
CA SER A 97 -8.79 -4.70 1.15
C SER A 97 -8.63 -5.56 -0.11
N VAL A 98 -8.23 -4.96 -1.22
CA VAL A 98 -7.88 -5.69 -2.46
C VAL A 98 -6.64 -6.56 -2.22
N MET A 99 -5.62 -6.05 -1.51
CA MET A 99 -4.46 -6.84 -1.11
C MET A 99 -4.88 -8.04 -0.25
N GLY A 100 -5.77 -7.84 0.73
CA GLY A 100 -6.33 -8.92 1.54
C GLY A 100 -7.10 -9.95 0.70
N LEU A 101 -7.91 -9.50 -0.26
CA LEU A 101 -8.61 -10.39 -1.18
C LEU A 101 -7.63 -11.19 -2.03
N VAL A 102 -6.61 -10.56 -2.59
CA VAL A 102 -5.56 -11.22 -3.38
C VAL A 102 -4.83 -12.26 -2.54
N ALA A 103 -4.50 -11.95 -1.30
CA ALA A 103 -3.86 -12.90 -0.39
C ALA A 103 -4.74 -14.13 -0.11
N ILE A 104 -6.04 -13.94 0.09
CA ILE A 104 -7.00 -15.05 0.25
C ILE A 104 -7.09 -15.88 -1.02
N VAL A 105 -7.19 -15.26 -2.20
CA VAL A 105 -7.23 -15.99 -3.49
C VAL A 105 -5.96 -16.82 -3.69
N CYS A 106 -4.78 -16.23 -3.45
CA CYS A 106 -3.52 -16.97 -3.50
C CYS A 106 -3.49 -18.12 -2.49
N GLY A 107 -3.92 -17.85 -1.26
CA GLY A 107 -3.99 -18.85 -0.20
C GLY A 107 -4.88 -20.04 -0.57
N LEU A 108 -6.07 -19.79 -1.10
CA LEU A 108 -7.00 -20.86 -1.52
C LEU A 108 -6.43 -21.74 -2.64
N VAL A 109 -5.65 -21.16 -3.56
CA VAL A 109 -4.98 -21.95 -4.62
C VAL A 109 -3.82 -22.76 -4.05
N LEU A 110 -3.10 -22.26 -3.05
CA LEU A 110 -1.97 -22.96 -2.41
C LEU A 110 -2.43 -24.01 -1.40
N LEU A 111 -3.54 -23.73 -0.72
CA LEU A 111 -4.11 -24.69 0.25
C LEU A 111 -4.76 -25.85 -0.50
N LYS A 112 -4.52 -27.07 0.03
CA LYS A 112 -5.27 -28.26 -0.37
C LYS A 112 -6.70 -28.27 0.19
N GLN A 113 -7.34 -27.10 0.29
CA GLN A 113 -8.70 -27.01 0.81
C GLN A 113 -9.67 -26.78 -0.35
N PRO A 114 -10.83 -27.46 -0.35
CA PRO A 114 -11.83 -27.25 -1.39
C PRO A 114 -12.33 -25.80 -1.37
N ILE A 115 -12.35 -25.17 -2.54
CA ILE A 115 -12.94 -23.86 -2.73
C ILE A 115 -14.45 -24.05 -2.79
N PRO A 116 -15.26 -23.40 -1.92
CA PRO A 116 -16.69 -23.70 -1.76
C PRO A 116 -17.54 -23.59 -3.01
N PHE A 117 -17.08 -22.85 -4.03
CA PHE A 117 -17.84 -22.61 -5.26
C PHE A 117 -17.25 -23.31 -6.49
N MET A 118 -16.16 -24.07 -6.32
CA MET A 118 -15.53 -24.78 -7.42
C MET A 118 -16.00 -26.23 -7.50
N PRO A 119 -16.14 -26.76 -8.72
CA PRO A 119 -16.50 -28.17 -8.92
C PRO A 119 -15.45 -29.11 -8.31
N ASP A 120 -15.86 -30.34 -7.96
CA ASP A 120 -14.99 -31.35 -7.33
C ASP A 120 -13.75 -31.66 -8.18
N TRP A 121 -13.91 -31.71 -9.51
CA TRP A 121 -12.79 -31.94 -10.44
C TRP A 121 -11.71 -30.85 -10.37
N TRP A 122 -12.08 -29.61 -9.98
CA TRP A 122 -11.11 -28.55 -9.74
C TRP A 122 -10.38 -28.77 -8.42
N ASN A 123 -11.12 -29.10 -7.38
CA ASN A 123 -10.57 -29.30 -6.04
C ASN A 123 -9.65 -30.54 -5.95
N GLU A 124 -9.87 -31.53 -6.80
CA GLU A 124 -9.05 -32.74 -6.92
C GLU A 124 -7.84 -32.58 -7.84
N ALA A 125 -7.76 -31.49 -8.62
CA ALA A 125 -6.69 -31.29 -9.58
C ALA A 125 -5.34 -31.06 -8.90
N THR A 126 -4.35 -31.88 -9.24
CA THR A 126 -2.99 -31.80 -8.65
C THR A 126 -2.24 -30.51 -8.98
N TRP A 127 -2.63 -29.82 -10.04
CA TRP A 127 -2.01 -28.58 -10.49
C TRP A 127 -2.50 -27.33 -9.72
N THR A 128 -3.61 -27.43 -8.95
CA THR A 128 -4.13 -26.32 -8.12
C THR A 128 -3.22 -25.92 -6.97
N HIS A 129 -2.19 -26.71 -6.69
CA HIS A 129 -1.25 -26.43 -5.59
C HIS A 129 0.06 -25.79 -6.07
N SER A 130 0.10 -25.30 -7.31
CA SER A 130 1.28 -24.66 -7.87
C SER A 130 1.33 -23.18 -7.48
N TRP A 131 2.49 -22.73 -7.00
CA TRP A 131 2.72 -21.32 -6.66
C TRP A 131 2.55 -20.38 -7.86
N TRP A 132 2.85 -20.84 -9.09
CA TRP A 132 2.61 -20.09 -10.31
C TRP A 132 1.13 -19.80 -10.53
N MET A 133 0.28 -20.76 -10.22
CA MET A 133 -1.17 -20.59 -10.32
C MET A 133 -1.70 -19.66 -9.26
N ALA A 134 -1.20 -19.74 -8.03
CA ALA A 134 -1.55 -18.80 -6.99
C ALA A 134 -1.17 -17.37 -7.39
N LEU A 135 0.03 -17.19 -7.93
CA LEU A 135 0.50 -15.89 -8.42
C LEU A 135 -0.41 -15.34 -9.55
N THR A 136 -0.71 -16.17 -10.55
CA THR A 136 -1.57 -15.74 -11.67
C THR A 136 -2.99 -15.46 -11.21
N ALA A 137 -3.58 -16.29 -10.34
CA ALA A 137 -4.91 -16.07 -9.78
C ALA A 137 -4.96 -14.76 -8.95
N GLY A 138 -3.95 -14.51 -8.14
CA GLY A 138 -3.83 -13.28 -7.37
C GLY A 138 -3.70 -12.03 -8.24
N LEU A 139 -2.85 -12.10 -9.28
CA LEU A 139 -2.70 -10.99 -10.24
C LEU A 139 -4.01 -10.72 -10.98
N LEU A 140 -4.72 -11.76 -11.42
CA LEU A 140 -6.01 -11.61 -12.08
C LEU A 140 -7.07 -11.02 -11.15
N ALA A 141 -7.13 -11.46 -9.90
CA ALA A 141 -8.06 -10.91 -8.91
C ALA A 141 -7.80 -9.42 -8.63
N GLY A 142 -6.53 -9.05 -8.44
CA GLY A 142 -6.13 -7.65 -8.26
C GLY A 142 -6.41 -6.79 -9.50
N ALA A 143 -6.06 -7.30 -10.68
CA ALA A 143 -6.31 -6.62 -11.96
C ALA A 143 -7.82 -6.43 -12.21
N LEU A 144 -8.64 -7.42 -11.89
CA LEU A 144 -10.11 -7.33 -12.03
C LEU A 144 -10.69 -6.26 -11.10
N ALA A 145 -10.28 -6.25 -9.82
CA ALA A 145 -10.71 -5.23 -8.88
C ALA A 145 -10.29 -3.82 -9.33
N GLY A 146 -9.04 -3.66 -9.76
CA GLY A 146 -8.54 -2.41 -10.31
C GLY A 146 -9.24 -1.97 -11.59
N ALA A 147 -9.53 -2.91 -12.50
CA ALA A 147 -10.26 -2.63 -13.74
C ALA A 147 -11.70 -2.16 -13.46
N ILE A 148 -12.39 -2.78 -12.50
CA ILE A 148 -13.73 -2.36 -12.08
C ILE A 148 -13.67 -0.91 -11.55
N ASN A 149 -12.75 -0.60 -10.64
CA ASN A 149 -12.58 0.75 -10.14
C ASN A 149 -12.25 1.73 -11.29
N GLY A 150 -11.32 1.39 -12.15
CA GLY A 150 -10.91 2.23 -13.26
C GLY A 150 -12.03 2.53 -14.26
N VAL A 151 -12.84 1.52 -14.61
CA VAL A 151 -13.99 1.69 -15.51
C VAL A 151 -15.05 2.60 -14.86
N LEU A 152 -15.38 2.39 -13.61
CA LEU A 152 -16.37 3.20 -12.90
C LEU A 152 -15.93 4.67 -12.75
N ILE A 153 -14.64 4.90 -12.55
CA ILE A 153 -14.09 6.26 -12.41
C ILE A 153 -13.93 6.92 -13.78
N ALA A 154 -13.32 6.24 -14.74
CA ALA A 154 -12.93 6.88 -16.01
C ALA A 154 -14.08 6.96 -17.02
N TYR A 155 -14.95 5.95 -17.12
CA TYR A 155 -16.01 5.89 -18.11
C TYR A 155 -17.39 6.28 -17.56
N VAL A 156 -17.69 5.89 -16.32
CA VAL A 156 -18.97 6.26 -15.69
C VAL A 156 -18.89 7.66 -15.04
N GLY A 157 -17.66 8.13 -14.74
CA GLY A 157 -17.45 9.46 -14.16
C GLY A 157 -17.75 9.57 -12.67
N LEU A 158 -17.74 8.43 -11.95
CA LEU A 158 -17.97 8.42 -10.52
C LEU A 158 -16.76 8.97 -9.75
N PRO A 159 -16.98 9.67 -8.62
CA PRO A 159 -15.88 10.15 -7.80
C PRO A 159 -15.00 9.00 -7.29
N PRO A 160 -13.66 9.08 -7.43
CA PRO A 160 -12.73 8.02 -7.02
C PRO A 160 -12.94 7.56 -5.57
N PHE A 161 -13.16 8.49 -4.66
CA PHE A 161 -13.41 8.22 -3.25
C PHE A 161 -14.61 7.27 -3.03
N VAL A 162 -15.73 7.52 -3.72
CA VAL A 162 -16.97 6.71 -3.57
C VAL A 162 -16.75 5.30 -4.10
N VAL A 163 -16.14 5.18 -5.29
CA VAL A 163 -15.88 3.89 -5.94
C VAL A 163 -14.93 3.04 -5.09
N THR A 164 -13.82 3.62 -4.64
CA THR A 164 -12.81 2.88 -3.88
C THR A 164 -13.27 2.52 -2.47
N LEU A 165 -14.09 3.36 -1.84
CA LEU A 165 -14.71 3.04 -0.55
C LEU A 165 -15.72 1.89 -0.67
N SER A 166 -16.48 1.85 -1.76
CA SER A 166 -17.37 0.74 -2.06
C SER A 166 -16.57 -0.55 -2.33
N MET A 167 -15.51 -0.46 -3.13
CA MET A 167 -14.63 -1.59 -3.42
C MET A 167 -13.94 -2.10 -2.15
N LEU A 168 -13.53 -1.23 -1.22
CA LEU A 168 -12.98 -1.61 0.08
C LEU A 168 -13.92 -2.57 0.81
N SER A 169 -15.21 -2.24 0.85
CA SER A 169 -16.23 -3.04 1.54
C SER A 169 -16.50 -4.36 0.79
N ILE A 170 -16.63 -4.29 -0.54
CA ILE A 170 -16.88 -5.46 -1.39
C ILE A 170 -15.71 -6.44 -1.32
N ALA A 171 -14.47 -5.97 -1.53
CA ALA A 171 -13.28 -6.84 -1.50
C ALA A 171 -13.12 -7.53 -0.15
N ARG A 172 -13.38 -6.81 0.96
CA ARG A 172 -13.35 -7.39 2.30
C ARG A 172 -14.43 -8.45 2.49
N ALA A 173 -15.66 -8.16 2.08
CA ALA A 173 -16.76 -9.12 2.18
C ALA A 173 -16.49 -10.38 1.36
N VAL A 174 -16.02 -10.24 0.12
CA VAL A 174 -15.64 -11.35 -0.75
C VAL A 174 -14.52 -12.18 -0.13
N ALA A 175 -13.48 -11.54 0.42
CA ALA A 175 -12.38 -12.22 1.09
C ALA A 175 -12.86 -13.07 2.28
N VAL A 176 -13.76 -12.53 3.11
CA VAL A 176 -14.35 -13.25 4.25
C VAL A 176 -15.20 -14.44 3.79
N VAL A 177 -16.03 -14.26 2.77
CA VAL A 177 -16.86 -15.34 2.21
C VAL A 177 -15.99 -16.44 1.61
N LEU A 178 -14.98 -16.09 0.80
CA LEU A 178 -14.09 -17.07 0.17
C LEU A 178 -13.25 -17.85 1.19
N SER A 179 -12.78 -17.19 2.25
CA SER A 179 -12.02 -17.88 3.32
C SER A 179 -12.91 -18.72 4.25
N GLY A 180 -14.24 -18.60 4.13
CA GLY A 180 -15.18 -19.20 5.09
C GLY A 180 -14.99 -18.68 6.51
N ASN A 181 -14.53 -17.42 6.65
CA ASN A 181 -14.18 -16.78 7.93
C ASN A 181 -13.11 -17.55 8.72
N ARG A 182 -12.19 -18.22 8.02
CA ARG A 182 -11.07 -18.98 8.61
C ARG A 182 -9.75 -18.31 8.31
N MET A 183 -8.78 -18.49 9.21
CA MET A 183 -7.38 -18.16 8.92
C MET A 183 -6.80 -19.21 7.99
N LEU A 184 -6.13 -18.78 6.91
CA LEU A 184 -5.42 -19.65 5.99
C LEU A 184 -3.95 -19.67 6.40
N TYR A 185 -3.42 -20.79 6.90
CA TYR A 185 -2.06 -20.88 7.43
C TYR A 185 -1.30 -22.16 7.07
N ASP A 186 -1.97 -23.18 6.56
CA ASP A 186 -1.32 -24.44 6.16
C ASP A 186 -1.15 -24.48 4.65
N PHE A 187 -0.11 -23.81 4.20
CA PHE A 187 0.28 -23.80 2.79
C PHE A 187 1.13 -25.03 2.52
N GLY A 188 0.64 -26.00 1.76
CA GLY A 188 1.33 -27.26 1.44
C GLY A 188 2.75 -27.07 0.87
N PRO A 189 3.40 -28.12 0.32
CA PRO A 189 4.82 -28.10 -0.10
C PRO A 189 5.23 -26.96 -1.04
N GLY A 190 4.29 -26.36 -1.76
CA GLY A 190 4.52 -25.17 -2.58
C GLY A 190 4.85 -23.91 -1.79
N ALA A 191 4.58 -23.89 -0.48
CA ALA A 191 4.89 -22.75 0.38
C ALA A 191 6.38 -22.69 0.78
N ALA A 192 7.14 -23.76 0.58
CA ALA A 192 8.60 -23.75 0.82
C ALA A 192 9.35 -22.70 0.00
N VAL A 193 8.72 -22.16 -1.05
CA VAL A 193 9.26 -21.05 -1.86
C VAL A 193 9.13 -19.69 -1.14
N PHE A 194 8.26 -19.61 -0.11
CA PHE A 194 7.96 -18.37 0.61
C PHE A 194 8.51 -18.37 2.06
N ASN A 195 9.11 -19.45 2.49
CA ASN A 195 9.88 -19.59 3.72
C ASN A 195 11.37 -19.50 3.40
#